data_1d2e4c49016f8992c7a9451695168d55
#
_entry.id   1d2e4c49016f8992c7a9451695168d55
#
_cell.length_a   1.000
_cell.length_b   1.000
_cell.length_c   1.000
_cell.angle_alpha   90.00
_cell.angle_beta   90.00
_cell.angle_gamma   90.00
#
_symmetry.space_group_name_H-M   'P 1'
#
loop_
_entity.id
_entity.type
_entity.pdbx_description
1 polymer ?
#
loop_
_entity_poly.entity_id
_entity_poly.type
_entity_poly.pdbx_seq_one_letter_code
_entity_poly.pdbx_strand_id
1 'polypeptide(L)'
;MRYFLWFSLLFSLLNSTTQIPKDPISPNIIFILADDLGWSSLSEQMDPAMPGSKSDYHLTPNIDRLLKSGMRFTQGYAPASICSPTRRSILFGHTPMRQDDESFGSRYEPGKNSFLTIPQVLKKINPEYVTAHFGKWDLRIGIPPASFGYDFSDGDNGNGQGNTINTKDEKWTTFFTEDNPKQIDTLTNRTKRFISDQVNQNNPFFLQLSHYATHANITARAETIARFEKIPKGDKHHHAAWAAMLADLDASIGELISHLDQLGIRKNTYLFFMSDNGGVEFIAPVKNRLDHPDSFPSPMCNAPLRGGKWTLFEGGIRVPFFVSGPDIPANTSSNRYVTGYDLLATFAEIAGSKQPNSFSLDGNSFKASLSNPKTTSDSRNLYFHRFNNGYPHSAVRSG
;
A
#
# COMPACT_ATOMS: atom_id res chain seq x y z
N MET A 1 -70.15 -59.76 -7.49
CA MET A 1 -69.53 -58.41 -7.82
C MET A 1 -68.36 -58.22 -6.89
N ARG A 2 -67.12 -58.31 -7.41
CA ARG A 2 -65.87 -58.15 -6.63
C ARG A 2 -65.17 -56.87 -7.22
N TYR A 3 -65.02 -55.84 -6.41
CA TYR A 3 -64.27 -54.63 -6.73
C TYR A 3 -62.81 -54.84 -6.41
N PHE A 4 -61.95 -54.73 -7.40
CA PHE A 4 -60.47 -54.66 -7.26
C PHE A 4 -60.10 -53.21 -7.10
N LEU A 5 -59.50 -52.83 -5.94
CA LEU A 5 -58.85 -51.55 -5.69
C LEU A 5 -57.36 -51.64 -6.10
N TRP A 6 -56.96 -50.85 -7.06
CA TRP A 6 -55.56 -50.65 -7.41
C TRP A 6 -54.95 -49.55 -6.51
N PHE A 7 -53.95 -49.90 -5.72
CA PHE A 7 -53.12 -48.97 -5.00
C PHE A 7 -51.93 -48.60 -5.87
N SER A 8 -51.85 -47.37 -6.39
CA SER A 8 -50.68 -46.79 -7.06
C SER A 8 -49.72 -46.24 -6.01
N LEU A 9 -48.58 -46.90 -5.81
CA LEU A 9 -47.48 -46.36 -5.02
C LEU A 9 -46.71 -45.36 -5.89
N LEU A 10 -46.83 -44.08 -5.60
CA LEU A 10 -45.92 -43.05 -6.13
C LEU A 10 -44.60 -43.11 -5.35
N PHE A 11 -43.55 -43.62 -5.99
CA PHE A 11 -42.17 -43.43 -5.53
C PHE A 11 -41.71 -42.04 -5.87
N SER A 12 -41.72 -41.10 -4.93
CA SER A 12 -41.05 -39.83 -5.05
C SER A 12 -39.54 -40.00 -4.82
N LEU A 13 -38.78 -40.07 -5.92
CA LEU A 13 -37.31 -39.94 -5.91
C LEU A 13 -36.95 -38.53 -5.45
N LEU A 14 -36.60 -38.37 -4.20
CA LEU A 14 -35.92 -37.21 -3.68
C LEU A 14 -34.51 -37.20 -4.26
N ASN A 15 -34.32 -36.46 -5.34
CA ASN A 15 -32.99 -36.06 -5.83
C ASN A 15 -32.38 -35.12 -4.79
N SER A 16 -31.72 -35.64 -3.78
CA SER A 16 -30.78 -34.86 -2.98
C SER A 16 -29.56 -34.61 -3.83
N THR A 17 -29.54 -33.43 -4.47
CA THR A 17 -28.30 -32.87 -5.01
C THR A 17 -27.40 -32.60 -3.82
N THR A 18 -26.44 -33.49 -3.57
CA THR A 18 -25.31 -33.24 -2.71
C THR A 18 -24.59 -32.04 -3.33
N GLN A 19 -24.80 -30.82 -2.79
CA GLN A 19 -23.92 -29.70 -3.09
C GLN A 19 -22.52 -30.15 -2.68
N ILE A 20 -21.65 -30.35 -3.67
CA ILE A 20 -20.22 -30.45 -3.46
C ILE A 20 -19.83 -29.18 -2.70
N PRO A 21 -19.18 -29.28 -1.52
CA PRO A 21 -18.69 -28.10 -0.84
C PRO A 21 -17.85 -27.30 -1.85
N LYS A 22 -18.29 -26.10 -2.18
CA LYS A 22 -17.51 -25.20 -3.01
C LYS A 22 -16.22 -24.96 -2.23
N ASP A 23 -15.08 -25.21 -2.84
CA ASP A 23 -13.78 -24.92 -2.22
C ASP A 23 -13.82 -23.50 -1.61
N PRO A 24 -13.23 -23.28 -0.44
CA PRO A 24 -13.27 -21.97 0.18
C PRO A 24 -12.79 -20.94 -0.81
N ILE A 25 -13.61 -19.91 -1.05
CA ILE A 25 -13.29 -18.83 -1.98
C ILE A 25 -11.95 -18.25 -1.55
N SER A 26 -10.97 -18.22 -2.47
CA SER A 26 -9.66 -17.60 -2.22
C SER A 26 -9.84 -16.18 -1.68
N PRO A 27 -9.07 -15.74 -0.68
CA PRO A 27 -9.27 -14.44 -0.08
C PRO A 27 -8.94 -13.32 -1.06
N ASN A 28 -9.66 -12.22 -0.95
CA ASN A 28 -9.33 -11.00 -1.66
C ASN A 28 -8.12 -10.32 -1.01
N ILE A 29 -7.32 -9.64 -1.82
CA ILE A 29 -6.15 -8.90 -1.37
C ILE A 29 -6.24 -7.48 -1.90
N ILE A 30 -6.23 -6.50 -1.01
CA ILE A 30 -6.15 -5.08 -1.33
C ILE A 30 -4.85 -4.54 -0.76
N PHE A 31 -4.02 -3.97 -1.61
CA PHE A 31 -2.78 -3.33 -1.23
C PHE A 31 -2.89 -1.83 -1.46
N ILE A 32 -2.90 -1.05 -0.39
CA ILE A 32 -2.97 0.41 -0.38
C ILE A 32 -1.56 0.97 -0.22
N LEU A 33 -1.09 1.72 -1.20
CA LEU A 33 0.22 2.34 -1.21
C LEU A 33 0.07 3.86 -1.21
N ALA A 34 0.44 4.49 -0.10
CA ALA A 34 0.56 5.94 0.00
C ALA A 34 1.88 6.42 -0.61
N ASP A 35 1.95 7.69 -1.01
CA ASP A 35 3.12 8.30 -1.63
C ASP A 35 3.73 9.35 -0.69
N ASP A 36 5.02 9.21 -0.35
CA ASP A 36 5.76 10.12 0.54
C ASP A 36 5.17 10.26 1.96
N LEU A 37 4.49 9.26 2.50
CA LEU A 37 3.90 9.32 3.84
C LEU A 37 4.90 8.89 4.91
N GLY A 38 5.28 9.81 5.78
CA GLY A 38 6.24 9.56 6.86
C GLY A 38 5.72 8.59 7.94
N TRP A 39 6.63 7.86 8.58
CA TRP A 39 6.31 6.87 9.62
C TRP A 39 5.50 7.42 10.78
N SER A 40 5.74 8.67 11.18
CA SER A 40 5.04 9.32 12.28
C SER A 40 3.91 10.26 11.84
N SER A 41 3.44 10.12 10.58
CA SER A 41 2.43 11.05 10.02
C SER A 41 0.98 10.68 10.35
N LEU A 42 0.70 9.46 10.85
CA LEU A 42 -0.64 9.06 11.26
C LEU A 42 -0.99 9.60 12.66
N SER A 43 -2.27 9.73 12.99
CA SER A 43 -2.72 10.10 14.34
C SER A 43 -2.64 8.96 15.35
N GLU A 44 -2.46 7.72 14.89
CA GLU A 44 -2.19 6.55 15.74
C GLU A 44 -0.69 6.21 15.75
N GLN A 45 -0.20 5.69 16.89
CA GLN A 45 1.20 5.30 17.04
C GLN A 45 1.57 4.11 16.15
N MET A 46 2.68 4.24 15.41
CA MET A 46 3.27 3.12 14.67
C MET A 46 4.10 2.20 15.56
N ASP A 47 4.58 2.69 16.69
CA ASP A 47 5.26 1.90 17.72
C ASP A 47 4.67 2.24 19.10
N PRO A 48 3.97 1.30 19.77
CA PRO A 48 3.41 1.53 21.09
C PRO A 48 4.45 1.91 22.15
N ALA A 49 5.71 1.50 21.96
CA ALA A 49 6.81 1.85 22.88
C ALA A 49 7.38 3.25 22.62
N MET A 50 7.00 3.90 21.50
CA MET A 50 7.54 5.19 21.09
C MET A 50 6.42 6.23 20.91
N PRO A 51 6.09 7.03 21.94
CA PRO A 51 5.00 8.03 21.87
C PRO A 51 5.13 9.01 20.70
N GLY A 52 6.35 9.35 20.27
CA GLY A 52 6.62 10.21 19.12
C GLY A 52 6.36 9.57 17.77
N SER A 53 5.97 8.30 17.70
CA SER A 53 5.68 7.57 16.43
C SER A 53 4.31 7.88 15.81
N LYS A 54 3.67 8.96 16.25
CA LYS A 54 2.41 9.49 15.71
C LYS A 54 2.51 11.00 15.49
N SER A 55 1.59 11.52 14.71
CA SER A 55 1.44 12.97 14.55
C SER A 55 0.90 13.62 15.82
N ASP A 56 1.29 14.85 16.02
CA ASP A 56 0.74 15.77 17.04
C ASP A 56 -0.27 16.78 16.45
N TYR A 57 -0.62 16.62 15.15
CA TYR A 57 -1.50 17.55 14.45
C TYR A 57 -2.46 16.88 13.46
N HIS A 58 -1.98 15.86 12.74
CA HIS A 58 -2.79 15.21 11.70
C HIS A 58 -3.92 14.38 12.30
N LEU A 59 -5.00 14.23 11.55
CA LEU A 59 -6.18 13.44 11.91
C LEU A 59 -6.44 12.39 10.83
N THR A 60 -6.27 11.11 11.18
CA THR A 60 -6.41 9.97 10.28
C THR A 60 -7.34 8.90 10.85
N PRO A 61 -8.59 9.24 11.26
CA PRO A 61 -9.44 8.32 12.03
C PRO A 61 -9.81 7.03 11.29
N ASN A 62 -9.90 7.05 9.96
CA ASN A 62 -10.23 5.87 9.16
C ASN A 62 -9.02 4.95 8.98
N ILE A 63 -7.84 5.51 8.70
CA ILE A 63 -6.58 4.79 8.64
C ILE A 63 -6.27 4.20 10.02
N ASP A 64 -6.46 4.96 11.09
CA ASP A 64 -6.28 4.49 12.47
C ASP A 64 -7.21 3.34 12.82
N ARG A 65 -8.49 3.41 12.38
CA ARG A 65 -9.46 2.32 12.54
C ARG A 65 -9.00 1.06 11.80
N LEU A 66 -8.50 1.21 10.56
CA LEU A 66 -7.95 0.10 9.79
C LEU A 66 -6.74 -0.51 10.48
N LEU A 67 -5.80 0.31 10.95
CA LEU A 67 -4.63 -0.12 11.70
C LEU A 67 -5.02 -0.89 12.96
N LYS A 68 -5.96 -0.36 13.74
CA LYS A 68 -6.48 -1.00 14.97
C LYS A 68 -7.28 -2.27 14.70
N SER A 69 -7.82 -2.46 13.50
CA SER A 69 -8.51 -3.70 13.13
C SER A 69 -7.57 -4.85 12.77
N GLY A 70 -6.25 -4.65 12.86
CA GLY A 70 -5.25 -5.64 12.50
C GLY A 70 -3.95 -5.50 13.26
N MET A 71 -2.84 -5.72 12.57
CA MET A 71 -1.48 -5.74 13.11
C MET A 71 -0.62 -4.67 12.44
N ARG A 72 0.08 -3.86 13.24
CA ARG A 72 1.13 -2.95 12.80
C ARG A 72 2.50 -3.60 12.88
N PHE A 73 3.37 -3.30 11.94
CA PHE A 73 4.78 -3.66 12.00
C PHE A 73 5.59 -2.43 12.44
N THR A 74 6.16 -2.48 13.66
CA THR A 74 6.96 -1.37 14.19
C THR A 74 8.25 -1.17 13.39
N GLN A 75 8.69 -2.22 12.69
CA GLN A 75 9.87 -2.30 11.84
C GLN A 75 9.49 -2.59 10.37
N GLY A 76 8.57 -1.78 9.82
CA GLY A 76 8.14 -1.86 8.42
C GLY A 76 8.99 -0.93 7.55
N TYR A 77 9.53 -1.45 6.43
CA TYR A 77 10.46 -0.72 5.58
C TYR A 77 9.99 -0.64 4.13
N ALA A 78 10.18 0.52 3.53
CA ALA A 78 10.19 0.66 2.08
C ALA A 78 11.51 0.09 1.52
N PRO A 79 11.51 -0.61 0.38
CA PRO A 79 12.74 -1.14 -0.22
C PRO A 79 13.79 -0.11 -0.60
N ALA A 80 13.34 1.11 -0.88
CA ALA A 80 14.19 2.25 -1.22
C ALA A 80 13.66 3.53 -0.58
N SER A 81 14.47 4.58 -0.57
CA SER A 81 14.07 5.90 -0.06
C SER A 81 13.41 6.81 -1.11
N ILE A 82 12.97 6.23 -2.24
CA ILE A 82 12.26 6.92 -3.33
C ILE A 82 11.26 6.00 -4.03
N CYS A 83 10.29 6.60 -4.72
CA CYS A 83 9.10 5.94 -5.28
C CYS A 83 9.42 4.80 -6.26
N SER A 84 10.07 5.10 -7.39
CA SER A 84 10.17 4.15 -8.51
C SER A 84 10.91 2.85 -8.17
N PRO A 85 12.10 2.85 -7.53
CA PRO A 85 12.76 1.60 -7.13
C PRO A 85 11.95 0.83 -6.07
N THR A 86 11.27 1.51 -5.14
CA THR A 86 10.35 0.85 -4.20
C THR A 86 9.22 0.14 -4.93
N ARG A 87 8.55 0.82 -5.87
CA ARG A 87 7.40 0.27 -6.62
C ARG A 87 7.79 -0.93 -7.47
N ARG A 88 8.98 -0.88 -8.11
CA ARG A 88 9.55 -2.03 -8.83
C ARG A 88 9.86 -3.19 -7.89
N SER A 89 10.51 -2.91 -6.75
CA SER A 89 10.82 -3.93 -5.75
C SER A 89 9.60 -4.65 -5.21
N ILE A 90 8.52 -3.93 -4.97
CA ILE A 90 7.22 -4.50 -4.57
C ILE A 90 6.69 -5.41 -5.68
N LEU A 91 6.64 -4.92 -6.92
CA LEU A 91 6.07 -5.65 -8.05
C LEU A 91 6.76 -6.99 -8.32
N PHE A 92 8.10 -7.01 -8.22
CA PHE A 92 8.91 -8.16 -8.56
C PHE A 92 9.36 -9.01 -7.35
N GLY A 93 9.16 -8.54 -6.12
CA GLY A 93 9.62 -9.24 -4.91
C GLY A 93 11.14 -9.29 -4.76
N HIS A 94 11.85 -8.31 -5.34
CA HIS A 94 13.30 -8.23 -5.35
C HIS A 94 13.83 -6.92 -4.79
N THR A 95 15.06 -6.96 -4.25
CA THR A 95 15.75 -5.74 -3.84
C THR A 95 15.98 -4.81 -5.03
N PRO A 96 16.04 -3.48 -4.82
CA PRO A 96 16.33 -2.55 -5.90
C PRO A 96 17.59 -2.87 -6.67
N MET A 97 18.64 -3.38 -6.00
CA MET A 97 19.93 -3.70 -6.61
C MET A 97 19.88 -4.79 -7.69
N ARG A 98 18.95 -5.74 -7.59
CA ARG A 98 18.76 -6.72 -8.67
C ARG A 98 18.18 -6.13 -9.94
N GLN A 99 17.73 -4.90 -9.87
CA GLN A 99 17.03 -4.20 -10.92
C GLN A 99 17.81 -2.98 -11.41
N ASP A 100 19.11 -2.88 -11.09
CA ASP A 100 19.99 -1.76 -11.46
C ASP A 100 19.53 -0.37 -11.00
N ASP A 101 18.80 -0.29 -9.87
CA ASP A 101 18.46 0.93 -9.13
C ASP A 101 17.86 2.12 -9.92
N GLU A 102 18.18 3.33 -9.52
CA GLU A 102 17.51 4.59 -9.92
C GLU A 102 17.65 4.95 -11.40
N SER A 103 18.72 4.54 -12.04
CA SER A 103 18.96 4.81 -13.47
C SER A 103 18.20 3.86 -14.41
N PHE A 104 17.34 3.08 -13.88
CA PHE A 104 16.71 1.88 -14.35
C PHE A 104 15.86 2.00 -15.62
N GLY A 105 15.30 3.14 -15.92
CA GLY A 105 14.39 3.30 -17.05
C GLY A 105 14.94 2.88 -18.41
N SER A 106 16.26 2.80 -18.56
CA SER A 106 16.92 2.44 -19.82
C SER A 106 17.37 0.97 -19.93
N ARG A 107 17.29 0.18 -18.84
CA ARG A 107 17.90 -1.17 -18.79
C ARG A 107 16.91 -2.32 -18.60
N TYR A 108 15.65 -2.06 -18.26
CA TYR A 108 14.65 -3.11 -18.19
C TYR A 108 14.29 -3.58 -19.59
N GLU A 109 14.69 -4.79 -19.93
CA GLU A 109 14.30 -5.45 -21.17
C GLU A 109 13.28 -6.55 -20.85
N PRO A 110 11.99 -6.38 -21.28
CA PRO A 110 11.00 -7.44 -21.16
C PRO A 110 11.51 -8.73 -21.79
N GLY A 111 11.51 -9.82 -21.00
CA GLY A 111 11.93 -11.15 -21.47
C GLY A 111 13.40 -11.50 -21.19
N LYS A 112 14.28 -10.55 -20.92
CA LYS A 112 15.63 -10.83 -20.42
C LYS A 112 15.68 -10.99 -18.90
N ASN A 113 14.87 -10.21 -18.18
CA ASN A 113 14.71 -10.38 -16.75
C ASN A 113 13.51 -11.29 -16.50
N SER A 114 13.76 -12.54 -16.14
CA SER A 114 12.74 -13.57 -15.88
C SER A 114 11.98 -13.37 -14.56
N PHE A 115 11.90 -12.14 -14.05
CA PHE A 115 11.18 -11.85 -12.81
C PHE A 115 9.67 -11.92 -13.02
N LEU A 116 9.01 -12.72 -12.19
CA LEU A 116 7.56 -12.76 -12.16
C LEU A 116 7.04 -11.58 -11.34
N THR A 117 5.91 -11.06 -11.77
CA THR A 117 5.20 -9.99 -11.08
C THR A 117 4.15 -10.54 -10.12
N ILE A 118 3.63 -9.69 -9.21
CA ILE A 118 2.53 -10.06 -8.30
C ILE A 118 1.35 -10.67 -9.09
N PRO A 119 0.77 -10.01 -10.13
CA PRO A 119 -0.34 -10.59 -10.88
C PRO A 119 0.00 -11.94 -11.51
N GLN A 120 1.17 -12.07 -12.11
CA GLN A 120 1.59 -13.32 -12.77
C GLN A 120 1.73 -14.47 -11.76
N VAL A 121 2.27 -14.20 -10.57
CA VAL A 121 2.40 -15.21 -9.51
C VAL A 121 1.01 -15.61 -8.99
N LEU A 122 0.13 -14.65 -8.71
CA LEU A 122 -1.22 -14.95 -8.23
C LEU A 122 -2.02 -15.79 -9.22
N LYS A 123 -1.98 -15.46 -10.51
CA LYS A 123 -2.64 -16.23 -11.58
C LYS A 123 -2.03 -17.62 -11.81
N LYS A 124 -0.73 -17.80 -11.54
CA LYS A 124 -0.12 -19.14 -11.55
C LYS A 124 -0.61 -20.02 -10.39
N ILE A 125 -0.92 -19.42 -9.24
CA ILE A 125 -1.42 -20.14 -8.06
C ILE A 125 -2.92 -20.44 -8.22
N ASN A 126 -3.69 -19.43 -8.58
CA ASN A 126 -5.12 -19.54 -8.87
C ASN A 126 -5.47 -18.67 -10.09
N PRO A 127 -5.76 -19.27 -11.27
CA PRO A 127 -6.12 -18.54 -12.50
C PRO A 127 -7.39 -17.70 -12.38
N GLU A 128 -8.25 -17.92 -11.38
CA GLU A 128 -9.46 -17.14 -11.15
C GLU A 128 -9.19 -15.74 -10.59
N TYR A 129 -7.97 -15.46 -10.09
CA TYR A 129 -7.64 -14.12 -9.60
C TYR A 129 -7.75 -13.07 -10.70
N VAL A 130 -8.62 -12.09 -10.46
CA VAL A 130 -8.70 -10.87 -11.27
C VAL A 130 -7.87 -9.79 -10.62
N THR A 131 -7.01 -9.13 -11.40
CA THR A 131 -5.97 -8.24 -10.88
C THR A 131 -6.13 -6.81 -11.39
N ALA A 132 -6.03 -5.83 -10.49
CA ALA A 132 -6.13 -4.42 -10.85
C ALA A 132 -5.02 -3.57 -10.22
N HIS A 133 -4.56 -2.55 -10.96
CA HIS A 133 -3.71 -1.48 -10.46
C HIS A 133 -4.34 -0.13 -10.79
N PHE A 134 -4.70 0.64 -9.77
CA PHE A 134 -5.23 1.99 -9.92
C PHE A 134 -4.33 3.02 -9.24
N GLY A 135 -4.21 4.19 -9.88
CA GLY A 135 -3.40 5.30 -9.42
C GLY A 135 -1.97 5.26 -9.93
N LYS A 136 -1.05 5.75 -9.11
CA LYS A 136 0.34 6.00 -9.49
C LYS A 136 1.13 4.72 -9.76
N TRP A 137 1.50 4.51 -11.03
CA TRP A 137 2.40 3.41 -11.46
C TRP A 137 3.86 3.73 -11.21
N ASP A 138 4.38 4.76 -11.88
CA ASP A 138 5.71 5.38 -11.70
C ASP A 138 6.89 4.39 -11.66
N LEU A 139 6.85 3.34 -12.46
CA LEU A 139 7.99 2.43 -12.57
C LEU A 139 9.14 3.03 -13.40
N ARG A 140 8.85 4.04 -14.23
CA ARG A 140 9.80 4.73 -15.14
C ARG A 140 10.51 3.79 -16.12
N ILE A 141 9.82 2.78 -16.60
CA ILE A 141 10.32 1.80 -17.56
C ILE A 141 9.56 1.82 -18.88
N GLY A 142 8.56 2.72 -19.04
CA GLY A 142 7.77 2.86 -20.27
C GLY A 142 6.90 1.64 -20.61
N ILE A 143 6.57 0.82 -19.61
CA ILE A 143 5.79 -0.40 -19.77
C ILE A 143 4.54 -0.31 -18.90
N PRO A 144 3.33 -0.43 -19.48
CA PRO A 144 2.09 -0.31 -18.72
C PRO A 144 1.81 -1.56 -17.85
N PRO A 145 0.99 -1.43 -16.80
CA PRO A 145 0.65 -2.52 -15.89
C PRO A 145 0.09 -3.76 -16.58
N ALA A 146 -0.67 -3.61 -17.67
CA ALA A 146 -1.22 -4.72 -18.44
C ALA A 146 -0.15 -5.70 -18.95
N SER A 147 1.02 -5.18 -19.35
CA SER A 147 2.16 -6.01 -19.78
C SER A 147 2.77 -6.83 -18.65
N PHE A 148 2.47 -6.49 -17.40
CA PHE A 148 2.88 -7.21 -16.20
C PHE A 148 1.78 -8.11 -15.62
N GLY A 149 0.68 -8.30 -16.35
CA GLY A 149 -0.37 -9.27 -16.02
C GLY A 149 -1.56 -8.69 -15.26
N TYR A 150 -1.64 -7.36 -15.07
CA TYR A 150 -2.86 -6.73 -14.56
C TYR A 150 -3.98 -6.74 -15.61
N ASP A 151 -5.18 -7.14 -15.19
CA ASP A 151 -6.37 -7.17 -16.06
C ASP A 151 -6.98 -5.77 -16.22
N PHE A 152 -6.90 -4.96 -15.17
CA PHE A 152 -7.39 -3.59 -15.15
C PHE A 152 -6.30 -2.65 -14.67
N SER A 153 -6.16 -1.47 -15.30
CA SER A 153 -5.19 -0.47 -14.87
C SER A 153 -5.47 0.92 -15.41
N ASP A 154 -4.82 1.92 -14.81
CA ASP A 154 -4.80 3.31 -15.26
C ASP A 154 -3.70 3.59 -16.30
N GLY A 155 -2.99 2.56 -16.75
CA GLY A 155 -1.91 2.66 -17.72
C GLY A 155 -0.57 3.08 -17.14
N ASP A 156 0.40 3.35 -18.04
CA ASP A 156 1.72 3.87 -17.65
C ASP A 156 1.60 5.36 -17.29
N ASN A 157 1.68 5.64 -16.01
CA ASN A 157 1.51 6.97 -15.46
C ASN A 157 2.52 7.25 -14.32
N GLY A 158 2.54 8.47 -13.81
CA GLY A 158 3.43 8.88 -12.74
C GLY A 158 2.91 10.11 -11.99
N ASN A 159 3.80 10.90 -11.42
CA ASN A 159 3.44 12.05 -10.60
C ASN A 159 2.55 13.09 -11.32
N GLY A 160 2.70 13.23 -12.64
CA GLY A 160 1.97 14.23 -13.42
C GLY A 160 0.45 14.08 -13.36
N GLN A 161 -0.05 12.85 -13.28
CA GLN A 161 -1.50 12.58 -13.24
C GLN A 161 -2.15 12.94 -11.90
N GLY A 162 -1.37 12.94 -10.81
CA GLY A 162 -1.84 13.35 -9.48
C GLY A 162 -1.50 14.79 -9.13
N ASN A 163 -0.83 15.52 -10.01
CA ASN A 163 -0.41 16.90 -9.82
C ASN A 163 -1.02 17.76 -10.90
N THR A 164 -2.02 18.52 -10.55
CA THR A 164 -2.73 19.43 -11.46
C THR A 164 -1.93 20.68 -11.81
N ILE A 165 -0.95 21.04 -10.98
CA ILE A 165 -0.17 22.27 -11.14
C ILE A 165 1.31 21.93 -11.04
N ASN A 166 2.03 22.13 -12.15
CA ASN A 166 3.47 21.90 -12.22
C ASN A 166 4.23 23.21 -12.02
N THR A 167 4.39 23.65 -10.77
CA THR A 167 5.28 24.75 -10.40
C THR A 167 6.65 24.16 -10.08
N LYS A 168 7.66 24.45 -10.92
CA LYS A 168 8.98 23.81 -10.85
C LYS A 168 9.69 24.00 -9.50
N ASP A 169 9.56 25.18 -8.91
CA ASP A 169 10.36 25.60 -7.76
C ASP A 169 9.59 25.64 -6.44
N GLU A 170 8.26 25.69 -6.46
CA GLU A 170 7.41 25.86 -5.28
C GLU A 170 6.53 24.64 -4.96
N LYS A 171 6.71 23.54 -5.66
CA LYS A 171 5.83 22.36 -5.56
C LYS A 171 5.73 21.74 -4.16
N TRP A 172 6.67 22.04 -3.28
CA TRP A 172 6.72 21.51 -1.91
C TRP A 172 6.19 22.48 -0.86
N THR A 173 6.08 23.76 -1.20
CA THR A 173 5.72 24.84 -0.27
C THR A 173 4.38 25.46 -0.60
N THR A 174 4.03 25.53 -1.88
CA THR A 174 2.75 26.07 -2.35
C THR A 174 1.67 25.01 -2.29
N PHE A 175 0.49 25.39 -1.84
CA PHE A 175 -0.69 24.53 -1.86
C PHE A 175 -1.79 25.10 -2.74
N PHE A 176 -2.65 24.22 -3.20
CA PHE A 176 -3.78 24.54 -4.06
C PHE A 176 -5.05 23.86 -3.55
N THR A 177 -6.19 24.46 -3.82
CA THR A 177 -7.50 23.89 -3.50
C THR A 177 -8.10 23.25 -4.74
N GLU A 178 -8.65 22.04 -4.57
CA GLU A 178 -9.31 21.29 -5.62
C GLU A 178 -10.48 20.48 -5.03
N ASP A 179 -11.52 20.28 -5.83
CA ASP A 179 -12.67 19.47 -5.42
C ASP A 179 -12.31 17.97 -5.37
N ASN A 180 -11.42 17.52 -6.24
CA ASN A 180 -10.92 16.14 -6.29
C ASN A 180 -9.38 16.10 -6.19
N PRO A 181 -8.82 16.47 -5.02
CA PRO A 181 -7.38 16.57 -4.84
C PRO A 181 -6.73 15.20 -5.02
N LYS A 182 -5.60 15.17 -5.73
CA LYS A 182 -4.86 13.92 -5.98
C LYS A 182 -5.70 12.80 -6.62
N GLN A 183 -6.75 13.17 -7.34
CA GLN A 183 -7.71 12.23 -7.95
C GLN A 183 -8.35 11.26 -6.93
N ILE A 184 -8.44 11.63 -5.67
CA ILE A 184 -8.89 10.75 -4.58
C ILE A 184 -10.27 10.17 -4.88
N ASP A 185 -11.25 11.00 -5.27
CA ASP A 185 -12.61 10.54 -5.56
C ASP A 185 -12.67 9.63 -6.79
N THR A 186 -11.90 9.98 -7.83
CA THR A 186 -11.81 9.17 -9.06
C THR A 186 -11.26 7.78 -8.76
N LEU A 187 -10.18 7.69 -7.97
CA LEU A 187 -9.58 6.42 -7.57
C LEU A 187 -10.53 5.61 -6.68
N THR A 188 -11.17 6.27 -5.71
CA THR A 188 -12.13 5.63 -4.79
C THR A 188 -13.33 5.05 -5.56
N ASN A 189 -13.94 5.82 -6.46
CA ASN A 189 -15.09 5.37 -7.24
C ASN A 189 -14.73 4.22 -8.18
N ARG A 190 -13.57 4.27 -8.83
CA ARG A 190 -13.07 3.19 -9.69
C ARG A 190 -12.82 1.91 -8.90
N THR A 191 -12.17 2.05 -7.73
CA THR A 191 -11.92 0.95 -6.80
C THR A 191 -13.22 0.28 -6.36
N LYS A 192 -14.20 1.05 -5.91
CA LYS A 192 -15.51 0.54 -5.46
C LYS A 192 -16.25 -0.19 -6.58
N ARG A 193 -16.22 0.36 -7.82
CA ARG A 193 -16.82 -0.29 -9.00
C ARG A 193 -16.14 -1.63 -9.29
N PHE A 194 -14.82 -1.65 -9.40
CA PHE A 194 -14.05 -2.88 -9.63
C PHE A 194 -14.38 -3.95 -8.59
N ILE A 195 -14.37 -3.62 -7.30
CA ILE A 195 -14.68 -4.56 -6.22
C ILE A 195 -16.10 -5.10 -6.37
N SER A 196 -17.10 -4.24 -6.62
CA SER A 196 -18.49 -4.66 -6.81
C SER A 196 -18.63 -5.63 -8.00
N ASP A 197 -17.96 -5.35 -9.11
CA ASP A 197 -17.98 -6.19 -10.31
C ASP A 197 -17.39 -7.58 -10.02
N GLN A 198 -16.26 -7.64 -9.27
CA GLN A 198 -15.64 -8.93 -8.93
C GLN A 198 -16.49 -9.73 -7.93
N VAL A 199 -17.08 -9.07 -6.94
CA VAL A 199 -18.00 -9.70 -5.98
C VAL A 199 -19.23 -10.29 -6.69
N ASN A 200 -19.83 -9.54 -7.61
CA ASN A 200 -20.98 -10.01 -8.38
C ASN A 200 -20.67 -11.23 -9.26
N GLN A 201 -19.42 -11.35 -9.70
CA GLN A 201 -18.93 -12.48 -10.52
C GLN A 201 -18.34 -13.62 -9.66
N ASN A 202 -18.27 -13.47 -8.34
CA ASN A 202 -17.63 -14.37 -7.41
C ASN A 202 -16.15 -14.65 -7.70
N ASN A 203 -15.45 -13.67 -8.27
CA ASN A 203 -14.01 -13.76 -8.55
C ASN A 203 -13.21 -13.32 -7.32
N PRO A 204 -12.19 -14.09 -6.88
CA PRO A 204 -11.18 -13.56 -5.98
C PRO A 204 -10.38 -12.47 -6.71
N PHE A 205 -9.97 -11.43 -6.00
CA PHE A 205 -9.25 -10.35 -6.63
C PHE A 205 -8.03 -9.88 -5.85
N PHE A 206 -7.06 -9.36 -6.60
CA PHE A 206 -5.96 -8.55 -6.12
C PHE A 206 -6.10 -7.13 -6.65
N LEU A 207 -6.16 -6.17 -5.75
CA LEU A 207 -6.19 -4.75 -6.10
C LEU A 207 -5.00 -4.03 -5.46
N GLN A 208 -4.15 -3.43 -6.28
CA GLN A 208 -3.17 -2.46 -5.85
C GLN A 208 -3.72 -1.05 -6.08
N LEU A 209 -3.99 -0.33 -4.98
CA LEU A 209 -4.44 1.06 -4.97
C LEU A 209 -3.28 1.97 -4.56
N SER A 210 -2.65 2.57 -5.55
CA SER A 210 -1.47 3.42 -5.39
C SER A 210 -1.89 4.89 -5.44
N HIS A 211 -2.10 5.51 -4.27
CA HIS A 211 -2.50 6.91 -4.20
C HIS A 211 -1.38 7.85 -4.67
N TYR A 212 -1.76 9.02 -5.19
CA TYR A 212 -0.84 10.14 -5.45
C TYR A 212 -0.60 10.98 -4.18
N ALA A 213 -1.51 10.94 -3.21
CA ALA A 213 -1.35 11.56 -1.90
C ALA A 213 -0.35 10.70 -1.08
N THR A 214 0.60 11.31 -0.41
CA THR A 214 0.76 12.73 -0.04
C THR A 214 1.91 13.44 -0.79
N HIS A 215 2.21 13.02 -2.02
CA HIS A 215 3.27 13.63 -2.83
C HIS A 215 2.95 15.10 -3.20
N ALA A 216 3.96 15.90 -3.40
CA ALA A 216 3.80 17.26 -3.95
C ALA A 216 3.16 17.20 -5.38
N ASN A 217 2.45 18.22 -5.85
CA ASN A 217 2.10 19.46 -5.16
C ASN A 217 1.10 19.20 -4.03
N ILE A 218 1.12 20.02 -3.00
CA ILE A 218 0.14 19.92 -1.92
C ILE A 218 -1.21 20.40 -2.44
N THR A 219 -2.19 19.49 -2.50
CA THR A 219 -3.56 19.79 -2.93
C THR A 219 -4.56 19.17 -1.97
N ALA A 220 -5.56 19.92 -1.56
CA ALA A 220 -6.62 19.48 -0.67
C ALA A 220 -7.91 20.26 -0.93
N ARG A 221 -9.04 19.78 -0.39
CA ARG A 221 -10.29 20.52 -0.44
C ARG A 221 -10.23 21.77 0.43
N ALA A 222 -10.84 22.85 -0.04
CA ALA A 222 -10.84 24.14 0.67
C ALA A 222 -11.42 24.01 2.08
N GLU A 223 -12.52 23.30 2.24
CA GLU A 223 -13.17 23.05 3.53
C GLU A 223 -12.30 22.23 4.48
N THR A 224 -11.52 21.27 3.93
CA THR A 224 -10.61 20.47 4.74
C THR A 224 -9.44 21.32 5.24
N ILE A 225 -8.87 22.20 4.41
CA ILE A 225 -7.83 23.15 4.83
C ILE A 225 -8.37 24.07 5.92
N ALA A 226 -9.55 24.69 5.70
CA ALA A 226 -10.17 25.60 6.67
C ALA A 226 -10.46 24.92 8.02
N ARG A 227 -10.72 23.62 8.04
CA ARG A 227 -10.84 22.83 9.28
C ARG A 227 -9.51 22.74 10.03
N PHE A 228 -8.42 22.43 9.33
CA PHE A 228 -7.09 22.31 9.95
C PHE A 228 -6.50 23.65 10.40
N GLU A 229 -6.83 24.75 9.74
CA GLU A 229 -6.43 26.08 10.19
C GLU A 229 -6.98 26.46 11.57
N LYS A 230 -8.09 25.86 11.97
CA LYS A 230 -8.75 26.09 13.30
C LYS A 230 -8.20 25.17 14.39
N ILE A 231 -7.44 24.13 14.04
CA ILE A 231 -6.85 23.20 15.02
C ILE A 231 -5.52 23.77 15.51
N PRO A 232 -5.21 23.72 16.81
CA PRO A 232 -3.90 24.08 17.32
C PRO A 232 -2.80 23.28 16.61
N LYS A 233 -1.79 23.97 16.13
CA LYS A 233 -0.65 23.36 15.44
C LYS A 233 0.18 22.56 16.43
N GLY A 234 0.74 21.43 15.97
CA GLY A 234 1.72 20.66 16.70
C GLY A 234 3.12 21.26 16.59
N ASP A 235 4.01 20.81 17.45
CA ASP A 235 5.42 21.16 17.38
C ASP A 235 6.12 20.49 16.20
N LYS A 236 5.74 19.24 15.92
CA LYS A 236 6.29 18.42 14.85
C LYS A 236 5.57 18.65 13.52
N HIS A 237 4.25 18.63 13.54
CA HIS A 237 3.42 18.83 12.36
C HIS A 237 2.51 20.05 12.53
N HIS A 238 2.52 20.95 11.55
CA HIS A 238 1.82 22.23 11.68
C HIS A 238 1.32 22.81 10.35
N HIS A 239 1.48 22.09 9.24
CA HIS A 239 1.09 22.58 7.91
C HIS A 239 -0.34 22.16 7.57
N ALA A 240 -1.30 23.11 7.64
CA ALA A 240 -2.74 22.84 7.50
C ALA A 240 -3.10 22.19 6.16
N ALA A 241 -2.58 22.70 5.04
CA ALA A 241 -2.93 22.15 3.73
C ALA A 241 -2.36 20.74 3.50
N TRP A 242 -1.18 20.42 4.04
CA TRP A 242 -0.66 19.05 3.98
C TRP A 242 -1.47 18.08 4.86
N ALA A 243 -1.82 18.52 6.06
CA ALA A 243 -2.70 17.76 6.96
C ALA A 243 -4.08 17.52 6.32
N ALA A 244 -4.59 18.51 5.60
CA ALA A 244 -5.84 18.40 4.85
C ALA A 244 -5.73 17.38 3.70
N MET A 245 -4.65 17.40 2.94
CA MET A 245 -4.40 16.39 1.87
C MET A 245 -4.37 14.97 2.44
N LEU A 246 -3.73 14.76 3.60
CA LEU A 246 -3.73 13.46 4.28
C LEU A 246 -5.13 13.10 4.80
N ALA A 247 -5.90 14.07 5.30
CA ALA A 247 -7.27 13.82 5.77
C ALA A 247 -8.23 13.49 4.61
N ASP A 248 -8.04 14.08 3.44
CA ASP A 248 -8.80 13.71 2.23
C ASP A 248 -8.47 12.28 1.79
N LEU A 249 -7.19 11.86 1.87
CA LEU A 249 -6.80 10.46 1.68
C LEU A 249 -7.45 9.54 2.72
N ASP A 250 -7.43 9.93 3.99
CA ASP A 250 -8.06 9.16 5.09
C ASP A 250 -9.56 8.94 4.85
N ALA A 251 -10.25 9.98 4.38
CA ALA A 251 -11.67 9.88 4.06
C ALA A 251 -11.94 8.85 2.95
N SER A 252 -11.12 8.83 1.90
CA SER A 252 -11.24 7.86 0.80
C SER A 252 -11.05 6.42 1.27
N ILE A 253 -10.10 6.18 2.18
CA ILE A 253 -9.89 4.87 2.80
C ILE A 253 -11.09 4.48 3.66
N GLY A 254 -11.71 5.44 4.35
CA GLY A 254 -12.95 5.23 5.08
C GLY A 254 -14.11 4.77 4.18
N GLU A 255 -14.25 5.38 3.00
CA GLU A 255 -15.23 4.96 2.00
C GLU A 255 -14.97 3.55 1.48
N LEU A 256 -13.71 3.21 1.19
CA LEU A 256 -13.33 1.87 0.76
C LEU A 256 -13.70 0.82 1.81
N ILE A 257 -13.35 1.04 3.09
CA ILE A 257 -13.68 0.12 4.19
C ILE A 257 -15.19 -0.06 4.31
N SER A 258 -15.93 1.06 4.28
CA SER A 258 -17.40 1.03 4.37
C SER A 258 -18.02 0.26 3.20
N HIS A 259 -17.47 0.37 2.01
CA HIS A 259 -17.92 -0.38 0.83
C HIS A 259 -17.69 -1.90 0.98
N LEU A 260 -16.53 -2.32 1.52
CA LEU A 260 -16.25 -3.72 1.81
C LEU A 260 -17.20 -4.30 2.87
N ASP A 261 -17.55 -3.49 3.88
CA ASP A 261 -18.51 -3.87 4.93
C ASP A 261 -19.94 -4.02 4.34
N GLN A 262 -20.37 -3.09 3.46
CA GLN A 262 -21.66 -3.15 2.76
C GLN A 262 -21.79 -4.38 1.86
N LEU A 263 -20.70 -4.78 1.20
CA LEU A 263 -20.65 -6.00 0.38
C LEU A 263 -20.51 -7.28 1.20
N GLY A 264 -20.29 -7.20 2.51
CA GLY A 264 -20.12 -8.35 3.40
C GLY A 264 -18.83 -9.14 3.21
N ILE A 265 -17.87 -8.62 2.45
CA ILE A 265 -16.63 -9.33 2.10
C ILE A 265 -15.44 -9.02 3.01
N ARG A 266 -15.60 -8.14 4.00
CA ARG A 266 -14.54 -7.70 4.89
C ARG A 266 -13.80 -8.88 5.57
N LYS A 267 -14.54 -9.92 5.93
CA LYS A 267 -14.01 -11.13 6.60
C LYS A 267 -13.20 -12.06 5.67
N ASN A 268 -13.28 -11.87 4.37
CA ASN A 268 -12.51 -12.61 3.35
C ASN A 268 -11.55 -11.70 2.58
N THR A 269 -11.19 -10.53 3.13
CA THR A 269 -10.35 -9.55 2.45
C THR A 269 -9.19 -9.12 3.35
N TYR A 270 -7.96 -9.33 2.87
CA TYR A 270 -6.76 -8.76 3.46
C TYR A 270 -6.56 -7.34 2.94
N LEU A 271 -6.34 -6.39 3.85
CA LEU A 271 -5.96 -5.02 3.52
C LEU A 271 -4.54 -4.75 4.04
N PHE A 272 -3.64 -4.50 3.13
CA PHE A 272 -2.26 -4.08 3.40
C PHE A 272 -2.15 -2.58 3.18
N PHE A 273 -1.47 -1.90 4.07
CA PHE A 273 -1.17 -0.47 3.95
C PHE A 273 0.31 -0.23 4.18
N MET A 274 0.94 0.52 3.27
CA MET A 274 2.28 1.08 3.49
C MET A 274 2.48 2.37 2.70
N SER A 275 3.56 3.10 2.98
CA SER A 275 4.08 4.16 2.11
C SER A 275 5.23 3.65 1.26
N ASP A 276 5.44 4.27 0.10
CA ASP A 276 6.52 3.88 -0.81
C ASP A 276 7.90 4.39 -0.38
N ASN A 277 7.97 5.43 0.43
CA ASN A 277 9.16 5.94 1.13
C ASN A 277 8.74 6.87 2.27
N GLY A 278 9.68 7.31 3.07
CA GLY A 278 9.44 8.29 4.11
C GLY A 278 9.07 9.67 3.56
N GLY A 279 8.50 10.51 4.40
CA GLY A 279 8.12 11.87 4.05
C GLY A 279 9.33 12.73 3.67
N VAL A 280 9.08 13.77 2.88
CA VAL A 280 10.11 14.74 2.48
C VAL A 280 10.45 15.63 3.67
N GLU A 281 11.54 15.33 4.37
CA GLU A 281 11.98 16.17 5.49
C GLU A 281 12.67 17.44 5.05
N PHE A 282 13.28 17.39 3.88
CA PHE A 282 14.08 18.49 3.36
C PHE A 282 13.47 19.03 2.09
N ILE A 283 12.73 20.11 2.23
CA ILE A 283 12.35 20.93 1.09
C ILE A 283 13.55 21.81 0.80
N ALA A 284 14.20 21.58 -0.34
CA ALA A 284 15.21 22.50 -0.80
C ALA A 284 14.51 23.79 -1.21
N PRO A 285 14.71 24.92 -0.52
CA PRO A 285 14.45 26.18 -1.13
C PRO A 285 15.43 26.32 -2.27
N VAL A 286 14.97 26.92 -3.34
CA VAL A 286 15.72 27.22 -4.53
C VAL A 286 17.15 27.68 -4.20
N LYS A 287 18.10 26.90 -4.63
CA LYS A 287 19.53 27.16 -4.80
C LYS A 287 20.50 27.02 -3.62
N ASN A 288 20.22 27.36 -2.38
CA ASN A 288 21.22 27.18 -1.30
C ASN A 288 20.57 26.86 0.04
N ARG A 289 20.49 25.60 0.36
CA ARG A 289 19.92 25.10 1.59
C ARG A 289 20.72 25.42 2.86
N LEU A 290 22.02 25.60 2.71
CA LEU A 290 22.92 25.96 3.81
C LEU A 290 22.73 27.41 4.27
N ASP A 291 22.15 28.26 3.43
CA ASP A 291 21.99 29.69 3.71
C ASP A 291 20.67 30.02 4.44
N HIS A 292 19.72 29.05 4.54
CA HIS A 292 18.40 29.25 5.15
C HIS A 292 17.93 28.03 5.96
N PRO A 293 18.64 27.65 7.05
CA PRO A 293 18.28 26.48 7.83
C PRO A 293 16.90 26.57 8.49
N ASP A 294 16.38 27.77 8.72
CA ASP A 294 15.17 28.02 9.50
C ASP A 294 13.95 28.42 8.65
N SER A 295 14.08 28.54 7.32
CA SER A 295 13.05 29.23 6.53
C SER A 295 11.85 28.38 6.13
N PHE A 296 11.93 27.05 6.14
CA PHE A 296 10.81 26.17 5.79
C PHE A 296 10.81 24.90 6.60
N PRO A 297 10.06 24.84 7.70
CA PRO A 297 9.80 23.56 8.34
C PRO A 297 9.09 22.64 7.36
N SER A 298 9.58 21.42 7.21
CA SER A 298 8.97 20.45 6.31
C SER A 298 7.55 20.11 6.80
N PRO A 299 6.54 20.16 5.94
CA PRO A 299 5.21 19.68 6.30
C PRO A 299 5.17 18.18 6.60
N MET A 300 6.23 17.45 6.24
CA MET A 300 6.31 15.98 6.26
C MET A 300 7.41 15.49 7.22
N CYS A 301 7.52 16.10 8.40
CA CYS A 301 8.50 15.73 9.41
C CYS A 301 8.41 14.22 9.77
N ASN A 302 9.56 13.53 9.81
CA ASN A 302 9.63 12.12 10.18
C ASN A 302 10.08 11.89 11.63
N ALA A 303 10.28 12.95 12.41
CA ALA A 303 10.71 12.81 13.79
C ALA A 303 9.82 11.84 14.60
N PRO A 304 10.39 11.01 15.47
CA PRO A 304 11.77 11.03 15.97
C PRO A 304 12.81 10.35 15.07
N LEU A 305 12.42 9.85 13.91
CA LEU A 305 13.34 9.23 12.96
C LEU A 305 14.15 10.30 12.23
N ARG A 306 15.44 10.03 12.00
CA ARG A 306 16.33 10.92 11.29
C ARG A 306 16.11 10.82 9.78
N GLY A 307 16.13 11.97 9.09
CA GLY A 307 16.06 12.06 7.65
C GLY A 307 14.68 11.75 7.08
N GLY A 308 14.59 11.72 5.77
CA GLY A 308 13.36 11.50 5.03
C GLY A 308 13.65 11.01 3.62
N LYS A 309 12.70 11.16 2.72
CA LYS A 309 12.84 10.83 1.30
C LYS A 309 14.22 11.22 0.78
N TRP A 310 14.81 10.39 -0.08
CA TRP A 310 16.16 10.47 -0.63
C TRP A 310 17.30 10.11 0.34
N THR A 311 17.06 9.84 1.60
CA THR A 311 18.09 9.42 2.53
C THR A 311 17.89 7.95 2.96
N LEU A 312 18.99 7.24 3.25
CA LEU A 312 18.94 5.88 3.79
C LEU A 312 18.91 5.84 5.34
N PHE A 313 18.65 6.98 5.99
CA PHE A 313 18.31 7.00 7.39
C PHE A 313 16.90 6.44 7.63
N GLU A 314 16.60 6.07 8.87
CA GLU A 314 15.32 5.48 9.26
C GLU A 314 14.10 6.29 8.75
N GLY A 315 14.14 7.63 8.82
CA GLY A 315 13.06 8.49 8.33
C GLY A 315 12.82 8.43 6.82
N GLY A 316 13.80 7.95 6.02
CA GLY A 316 13.65 7.80 4.59
C GLY A 316 13.14 6.43 4.16
N ILE A 317 13.38 5.39 4.97
CA ILE A 317 13.09 4.01 4.60
C ILE A 317 12.08 3.31 5.53
N ARG A 318 11.95 3.72 6.79
CA ARG A 318 10.93 3.20 7.71
C ARG A 318 9.63 3.93 7.48
N VAL A 319 8.56 3.17 7.25
CA VAL A 319 7.26 3.70 6.79
C VAL A 319 6.11 3.11 7.60
N PRO A 320 4.93 3.75 7.62
CA PRO A 320 3.74 3.10 8.13
C PRO A 320 3.52 1.79 7.38
N PHE A 321 3.43 0.68 8.12
CA PHE A 321 3.22 -0.65 7.56
C PHE A 321 2.30 -1.45 8.49
N PHE A 322 1.11 -1.80 8.02
CA PHE A 322 0.16 -2.60 8.81
C PHE A 322 -0.75 -3.40 7.90
N VAL A 323 -1.34 -4.46 8.47
CA VAL A 323 -2.21 -5.39 7.76
C VAL A 323 -3.45 -5.67 8.61
N SER A 324 -4.60 -5.66 7.98
CA SER A 324 -5.87 -6.08 8.56
C SER A 324 -6.51 -7.14 7.66
N GLY A 325 -7.13 -8.17 8.24
CA GLY A 325 -7.72 -9.24 7.44
C GLY A 325 -8.13 -10.45 8.26
N PRO A 326 -8.49 -11.56 7.59
CA PRO A 326 -8.84 -12.80 8.24
C PRO A 326 -7.76 -13.28 9.20
N ASP A 327 -8.17 -13.77 10.37
CA ASP A 327 -7.31 -14.38 11.39
C ASP A 327 -6.17 -13.48 11.93
N ILE A 328 -6.22 -12.17 11.65
CA ILE A 328 -5.27 -11.20 12.20
C ILE A 328 -5.83 -10.63 13.49
N PRO A 329 -5.15 -10.81 14.64
CA PRO A 329 -5.61 -10.24 15.90
C PRO A 329 -5.63 -8.71 15.85
N ALA A 330 -6.77 -8.13 16.24
CA ALA A 330 -6.95 -6.68 16.23
C ALA A 330 -6.03 -5.99 17.26
N ASN A 331 -5.62 -4.78 16.94
CA ASN A 331 -4.80 -3.88 17.77
C ASN A 331 -3.51 -4.53 18.30
N THR A 332 -2.85 -5.32 17.45
CA THR A 332 -1.58 -5.96 17.78
C THR A 332 -0.41 -5.27 17.09
N SER A 333 0.80 -5.55 17.56
CA SER A 333 2.05 -5.08 16.97
C SER A 333 3.06 -6.21 16.88
N SER A 334 3.87 -6.18 15.81
CA SER A 334 5.01 -7.07 15.62
C SER A 334 6.27 -6.24 15.39
N ASN A 335 7.38 -6.66 16.00
CA ASN A 335 8.68 -6.08 15.78
C ASN A 335 9.50 -6.80 14.69
N ARG A 336 8.86 -7.73 13.98
CA ARG A 336 9.47 -8.39 12.82
C ARG A 336 9.85 -7.36 11.76
N TYR A 337 11.05 -7.52 11.19
CA TYR A 337 11.46 -6.75 10.02
C TYR A 337 10.70 -7.23 8.78
N VAL A 338 9.91 -6.33 8.21
CA VAL A 338 9.19 -6.54 6.95
C VAL A 338 9.54 -5.42 5.98
N THR A 339 9.57 -5.75 4.71
CA THR A 339 9.84 -4.76 3.66
C THR A 339 8.93 -4.97 2.47
N GLY A 340 8.80 -3.94 1.62
CA GLY A 340 7.88 -3.99 0.47
C GLY A 340 8.13 -5.17 -0.48
N TYR A 341 9.37 -5.66 -0.65
CA TYR A 341 9.63 -6.83 -1.51
C TYR A 341 9.22 -8.17 -0.87
N ASP A 342 8.80 -8.20 0.41
CA ASP A 342 8.21 -9.38 1.06
C ASP A 342 6.75 -9.61 0.67
N LEU A 343 6.10 -8.57 0.14
CA LEU A 343 4.68 -8.58 -0.18
C LEU A 343 4.34 -9.65 -1.21
N LEU A 344 5.15 -9.81 -2.27
CA LEU A 344 4.88 -10.81 -3.30
C LEU A 344 4.86 -12.23 -2.72
N ALA A 345 5.86 -12.61 -1.90
CA ALA A 345 5.89 -13.91 -1.24
C ALA A 345 4.71 -14.09 -0.28
N THR A 346 4.32 -13.02 0.43
CA THR A 346 3.20 -13.04 1.37
C THR A 346 1.87 -13.19 0.63
N PHE A 347 1.66 -12.45 -0.46
CA PHE A 347 0.45 -12.57 -1.29
C PHE A 347 0.34 -13.95 -1.92
N ALA A 348 1.47 -14.52 -2.40
CA ALA A 348 1.51 -15.87 -2.92
C ALA A 348 1.05 -16.90 -1.87
N GLU A 349 1.51 -16.80 -0.63
CA GLU A 349 1.11 -17.69 0.45
C GLU A 349 -0.35 -17.49 0.88
N ILE A 350 -0.85 -16.24 0.87
CA ILE A 350 -2.27 -15.95 1.12
C ILE A 350 -3.15 -16.56 0.02
N ALA A 351 -2.72 -16.49 -1.23
CA ALA A 351 -3.43 -17.08 -2.36
C ALA A 351 -3.39 -18.60 -2.41
N GLY A 352 -2.65 -19.26 -1.50
CA GLY A 352 -2.62 -20.72 -1.35
C GLY A 352 -1.31 -21.39 -1.78
N SER A 353 -0.26 -20.64 -2.14
CA SER A 353 1.05 -21.25 -2.41
C SER A 353 1.61 -21.92 -1.17
N LYS A 354 1.98 -23.20 -1.31
CA LYS A 354 2.68 -23.96 -0.26
C LYS A 354 4.19 -23.68 -0.23
N GLN A 355 4.72 -23.07 -1.28
CA GLN A 355 6.16 -22.77 -1.46
C GLN A 355 6.31 -21.34 -2.03
N PRO A 356 6.00 -20.30 -1.27
CA PRO A 356 6.06 -18.93 -1.77
C PRO A 356 7.46 -18.53 -2.25
N ASN A 357 8.52 -19.11 -1.68
CA ASN A 357 9.90 -18.85 -2.06
C ASN A 357 10.36 -19.59 -3.34
N SER A 358 9.53 -20.46 -3.93
CA SER A 358 9.86 -21.16 -5.18
C SER A 358 10.00 -20.23 -6.40
N PHE A 359 9.57 -18.97 -6.26
CA PHE A 359 9.64 -17.95 -7.30
C PHE A 359 10.97 -17.19 -7.38
N SER A 360 12.01 -17.66 -6.68
CA SER A 360 13.35 -17.04 -6.65
C SER A 360 13.34 -15.57 -6.19
N LEU A 361 12.58 -15.28 -5.14
CA LEU A 361 12.42 -13.94 -4.57
C LEU A 361 13.53 -13.59 -3.57
N ASP A 362 13.81 -12.31 -3.39
CA ASP A 362 14.59 -11.82 -2.24
C ASP A 362 13.70 -11.65 -0.99
N GLY A 363 12.41 -11.47 -1.20
CA GLY A 363 11.41 -11.33 -0.16
C GLY A 363 11.04 -12.66 0.49
N ASN A 364 10.72 -12.61 1.77
CA ASN A 364 10.21 -13.74 2.56
C ASN A 364 8.77 -13.48 2.97
N SER A 365 7.92 -14.50 2.88
CA SER A 365 6.56 -14.36 3.41
C SER A 365 6.57 -14.11 4.92
N PHE A 366 5.72 -13.20 5.34
CA PHE A 366 5.42 -12.94 6.75
C PHE A 366 4.00 -13.31 7.14
N LYS A 367 3.29 -14.09 6.32
CA LYS A 367 1.91 -14.54 6.60
C LYS A 367 1.77 -15.21 7.96
N ALA A 368 2.73 -16.07 8.34
CA ALA A 368 2.73 -16.73 9.64
C ALA A 368 2.76 -15.75 10.83
N SER A 369 3.37 -14.57 10.66
CA SER A 369 3.40 -13.54 11.69
C SER A 369 2.07 -12.80 11.82
N LEU A 370 1.22 -12.82 10.81
CA LEU A 370 -0.07 -12.12 10.83
C LEU A 370 -1.03 -12.74 11.86
N SER A 371 -1.01 -14.06 12.04
CA SER A 371 -1.82 -14.74 13.06
C SER A 371 -1.14 -14.84 14.43
N ASN A 372 0.19 -14.69 14.48
CA ASN A 372 0.95 -14.77 15.72
C ASN A 372 1.95 -13.61 15.85
N PRO A 373 1.60 -12.52 16.56
CA PRO A 373 2.46 -11.35 16.73
C PRO A 373 3.81 -11.65 17.37
N LYS A 374 3.90 -12.76 18.13
CA LYS A 374 5.14 -13.16 18.83
C LYS A 374 6.10 -13.93 17.92
N THR A 375 5.72 -14.24 16.69
CA THR A 375 6.65 -14.83 15.73
C THR A 375 7.80 -13.85 15.51
N THR A 376 8.93 -14.16 16.14
CA THR A 376 10.16 -13.35 16.01
C THR A 376 10.66 -13.41 14.57
N SER A 377 11.28 -12.34 14.14
CA SER A 377 11.97 -12.33 12.86
C SER A 377 13.09 -13.37 12.87
N ASP A 378 13.22 -14.12 11.79
CA ASP A 378 14.53 -14.64 11.43
C ASP A 378 15.48 -13.44 11.44
N SER A 379 16.66 -13.61 12.03
CA SER A 379 17.72 -12.59 12.05
C SER A 379 18.24 -12.38 10.63
N ARG A 380 17.48 -11.63 9.83
CA ARG A 380 17.89 -11.29 8.47
C ARG A 380 18.37 -9.85 8.39
N ASN A 381 19.29 -9.61 7.50
CA ASN A 381 19.72 -8.27 7.16
C ASN A 381 18.84 -7.72 6.03
N LEU A 382 18.46 -6.45 6.15
CA LEU A 382 17.89 -5.67 5.06
C LEU A 382 18.98 -4.75 4.51
N TYR A 383 19.13 -4.76 3.19
CA TYR A 383 20.15 -3.97 2.49
C TYR A 383 19.46 -2.89 1.68
N PHE A 384 19.96 -1.66 1.80
CA PHE A 384 19.44 -0.49 1.11
C PHE A 384 20.56 0.17 0.34
N HIS A 385 20.27 0.56 -0.89
CA HIS A 385 21.22 1.23 -1.75
C HIS A 385 20.55 2.41 -2.44
N ARG A 386 21.34 3.43 -2.68
CA ARG A 386 20.95 4.58 -3.45
C ARG A 386 22.11 5.13 -4.25
N PHE A 387 21.87 5.41 -5.53
CA PHE A 387 22.77 6.19 -6.36
C PHE A 387 22.25 7.62 -6.46
N ASN A 388 23.03 8.60 -6.03
CA ASN A 388 22.70 10.00 -6.17
C ASN A 388 23.90 10.74 -6.75
N ASN A 389 23.75 11.32 -7.95
CA ASN A 389 24.78 12.14 -8.63
C ASN A 389 26.19 11.50 -8.65
N GLY A 390 26.25 10.18 -8.91
CA GLY A 390 27.53 9.46 -8.98
C GLY A 390 28.09 9.00 -7.63
N TYR A 391 27.41 9.29 -6.52
CA TYR A 391 27.81 8.83 -5.19
C TYR A 391 26.88 7.71 -4.71
N PRO A 392 27.34 6.44 -4.65
CA PRO A 392 26.56 5.36 -4.08
C PRO A 392 26.51 5.50 -2.55
N HIS A 393 25.31 5.35 -2.00
CA HIS A 393 25.09 5.22 -0.57
C HIS A 393 24.54 3.83 -0.28
N SER A 394 24.98 3.22 0.81
CA SER A 394 24.49 1.91 1.24
C SER A 394 24.24 1.92 2.74
N ALA A 395 23.19 1.23 3.13
CA ALA A 395 22.89 0.98 4.53
C ALA A 395 22.49 -0.48 4.74
N VAL A 396 22.73 -1.00 5.92
CA VAL A 396 22.27 -2.30 6.36
C VAL A 396 21.50 -2.16 7.66
N ARG A 397 20.35 -2.81 7.73
CA ARG A 397 19.58 -2.99 8.97
C ARG A 397 19.80 -4.43 9.42
N SER A 398 20.46 -4.62 10.55
CA SER A 398 20.79 -5.91 11.14
C SER A 398 20.31 -5.97 12.60
N GLY A 399 19.65 -7.06 12.99
CA GLY A 399 19.29 -7.46 14.36
C GLY A 399 18.39 -6.54 15.14
#